data_d0d9f0d6f8c5f2a2124ed470b4e40552
#
_entry.id   d0d9f0d6f8c5f2a2124ed470b4e40552
#
_cell.length_a   1.000
_cell.length_b   1.000
_cell.length_c   1.000
_cell.angle_alpha   90.00
_cell.angle_beta   90.00
_cell.angle_gamma   90.00
#
_symmetry.space_group_name_H-M   'P 1'
#
loop_
_entity.id
_entity.type
_entity.pdbx_description
1 polymer ?
#
loop_
_entity_poly.entity_id
_entity_poly.type
_entity_poly.pdbx_seq_one_letter_code
_entity_poly.pdbx_strand_id
1 'polypeptide(L)'
;FTGYSLQQFIWNESLLYISHKSFRSTDRLESALENQTEIETFKGSQDVFAIVTLNQEPYFFINGYISIPLESANEKLVGAISAMLSPRTDNALVLGIGSGATAGTVGLIFDNTEAVEINEVVIDNLDRLQKYNFHMTNRKAIKIIHDDGIRHLKKADGPYSLILNTVTSPQYFSSSKLYTKDFFEVVQKKLSPDGIYVTWADSKVGALGMNVVLKT
;
A
#
# COMPACT_ATOMS: atom_id res chain seq x y z
N PHE A 1 12.02 -13.86 35.14
CA PHE A 1 11.06 -13.20 34.26
C PHE A 1 9.68 -13.40 34.85
N THR A 2 9.07 -12.37 35.40
CA THR A 2 7.69 -12.41 35.85
C THR A 2 6.77 -12.37 34.62
N GLY A 3 5.60 -13.01 34.66
CA GLY A 3 4.64 -12.99 33.55
C GLY A 3 4.26 -11.59 33.10
N TYR A 4 4.39 -10.61 34.00
CA TYR A 4 4.20 -9.18 33.73
C TYR A 4 5.28 -8.62 32.77
N SER A 5 6.53 -8.99 32.91
CA SER A 5 7.61 -8.54 32.01
C SER A 5 7.45 -9.13 30.60
N LEU A 6 7.03 -10.41 30.51
CA LEU A 6 6.74 -11.04 29.23
C LEU A 6 5.52 -10.39 28.56
N GLN A 7 4.50 -10.06 29.34
CA GLN A 7 3.31 -9.38 28.85
C GLN A 7 3.63 -7.96 28.38
N GLN A 8 4.44 -7.20 29.11
CA GLN A 8 4.93 -5.89 28.66
C GLN A 8 5.79 -5.99 27.40
N PHE A 9 6.64 -7.01 27.29
CA PHE A 9 7.47 -7.23 26.12
C PHE A 9 6.61 -7.61 24.89
N ILE A 10 5.62 -8.50 25.04
CA ILE A 10 4.71 -8.90 23.97
C ILE A 10 3.76 -7.76 23.59
N TRP A 11 3.32 -6.97 24.55
CA TRP A 11 2.41 -5.84 24.35
C TRP A 11 3.14 -4.51 24.14
N ASN A 12 4.45 -4.51 24.14
CA ASN A 12 5.20 -3.34 23.72
C ASN A 12 5.01 -3.18 22.21
N GLU A 13 4.10 -2.30 21.83
CA GLU A 13 3.69 -2.06 20.44
C GLU A 13 4.88 -1.75 19.52
N SER A 14 5.98 -1.25 20.08
CA SER A 14 7.22 -0.98 19.36
C SER A 14 7.84 -2.22 18.68
N LEU A 15 7.68 -3.41 19.25
CA LEU A 15 8.23 -4.64 18.66
C LEU A 15 7.54 -5.06 17.36
N LEU A 16 6.27 -4.71 17.18
CA LEU A 16 5.49 -5.04 15.98
C LEU A 16 5.95 -4.24 14.76
N TYR A 17 6.74 -3.18 14.96
CA TYR A 17 7.10 -2.21 13.91
C TYR A 17 8.61 -2.13 13.68
N ILE A 18 9.35 -3.10 14.18
CA ILE A 18 10.79 -3.21 13.99
C ILE A 18 11.07 -4.13 12.79
N SER A 19 11.97 -3.70 11.92
CA SER A 19 12.41 -4.52 10.80
C SER A 19 12.85 -5.92 11.28
N HIS A 20 12.43 -6.97 10.57
CA HIS A 20 12.86 -8.35 10.85
C HIS A 20 14.38 -8.54 10.93
N LYS A 21 15.15 -7.63 10.33
CA LYS A 21 16.62 -7.61 10.43
C LYS A 21 17.11 -7.27 11.84
N SER A 22 16.32 -6.53 12.62
CA SER A 22 16.66 -6.17 14.00
C SER A 22 16.57 -7.35 14.96
N PHE A 23 15.79 -8.39 14.62
CA PHE A 23 15.69 -9.61 15.42
C PHE A 23 16.85 -10.59 15.24
N ARG A 24 17.86 -10.24 14.44
CA ARG A 24 19.03 -11.12 14.19
C ARG A 24 20.05 -11.13 15.34
N SER A 25 20.04 -10.14 16.21
CA SER A 25 20.87 -10.08 17.43
C SER A 25 20.20 -9.18 18.44
N THR A 26 20.52 -9.41 19.74
CA THR A 26 20.04 -8.58 20.86
C THR A 26 20.45 -7.12 20.70
N ASP A 27 21.72 -6.88 20.35
CA ASP A 27 22.27 -5.53 20.20
C ASP A 27 21.54 -4.73 19.10
N ARG A 28 21.17 -5.39 18.01
CA ARG A 28 20.38 -4.75 16.93
C ARG A 28 18.96 -4.44 17.35
N LEU A 29 18.37 -5.33 18.15
CA LEU A 29 17.02 -5.13 18.68
C LEU A 29 17.01 -3.94 19.66
N GLU A 30 17.96 -3.92 20.60
CA GLU A 30 18.12 -2.83 21.57
C GLU A 30 18.33 -1.49 20.87
N SER A 31 19.27 -1.44 19.93
CA SER A 31 19.52 -0.23 19.12
C SER A 31 18.28 0.22 18.33
N ALA A 32 17.49 -0.71 17.78
CA ALA A 32 16.27 -0.37 17.06
C ALA A 32 15.18 0.18 17.99
N LEU A 33 15.08 -0.35 19.22
CA LEU A 33 14.16 0.15 20.24
C LEU A 33 14.55 1.54 20.75
N GLU A 34 15.83 1.76 21.01
CA GLU A 34 16.36 3.04 21.47
C GLU A 34 16.21 4.16 20.43
N ASN A 35 16.26 3.81 19.15
CA ASN A 35 16.13 4.78 18.05
C ASN A 35 14.67 5.06 17.64
N GLN A 36 13.70 4.40 18.24
CA GLN A 36 12.29 4.74 18.05
C GLN A 36 11.91 5.96 18.87
N THR A 37 11.50 7.04 18.21
CA THR A 37 11.18 8.29 18.89
C THR A 37 9.69 8.54 19.05
N GLU A 38 8.90 8.13 18.05
CA GLU A 38 7.45 8.36 18.04
C GLU A 38 6.76 7.15 17.42
N ILE A 39 5.70 6.67 18.05
CA ILE A 39 4.88 5.56 17.56
C ILE A 39 3.42 5.92 17.76
N GLU A 40 2.68 5.99 16.66
CA GLU A 40 1.23 6.07 16.67
C GLU A 40 0.65 4.79 16.07
N THR A 41 -0.23 4.11 16.79
CA THR A 41 -0.84 2.85 16.37
C THR A 41 -2.34 3.00 16.09
N PHE A 42 -2.79 2.32 15.05
CA PHE A 42 -4.19 2.26 14.64
C PHE A 42 -4.58 0.80 14.44
N LYS A 43 -5.62 0.35 15.14
CA LYS A 43 -6.08 -1.04 15.11
C LYS A 43 -7.42 -1.12 14.38
N GLY A 44 -7.42 -1.84 13.27
CA GLY A 44 -8.64 -2.23 12.56
C GLY A 44 -9.13 -3.62 12.97
N SER A 45 -10.18 -4.09 12.33
CA SER A 45 -10.73 -5.42 12.56
C SER A 45 -9.84 -6.55 12.03
N GLN A 46 -8.98 -6.27 11.05
CA GLN A 46 -8.15 -7.26 10.36
C GLN A 46 -6.65 -6.96 10.48
N ASP A 47 -6.28 -5.67 10.57
CA ASP A 47 -4.90 -5.23 10.47
C ASP A 47 -4.56 -4.21 11.56
N VAL A 48 -3.26 -4.14 11.85
CA VAL A 48 -2.67 -3.13 12.74
C VAL A 48 -1.74 -2.23 11.91
N PHE A 49 -1.94 -0.94 12.06
CA PHE A 49 -1.13 0.08 11.38
C PHE A 49 -0.35 0.89 12.40
N ALA A 50 0.80 1.38 11.98
CA ALA A 50 1.55 2.34 12.78
C ALA A 50 2.24 3.38 11.91
N ILE A 51 2.31 4.60 12.43
CA ILE A 51 3.26 5.61 11.99
C ILE A 51 4.38 5.62 13.00
N VAL A 52 5.60 5.40 12.56
CA VAL A 52 6.78 5.26 13.41
C VAL A 52 7.91 6.10 12.85
N THR A 53 8.55 6.90 13.70
CA THR A 53 9.78 7.59 13.34
C THR A 53 10.99 6.74 13.74
N LEU A 54 11.76 6.29 12.75
CA LEU A 54 12.99 5.51 12.92
C LEU A 54 14.16 6.31 12.35
N ASN A 55 15.17 6.59 13.18
CA ASN A 55 16.34 7.37 12.76
C ASN A 55 15.97 8.71 12.07
N GLN A 56 15.00 9.41 12.61
CA GLN A 56 14.45 10.68 12.11
C GLN A 56 13.66 10.54 10.77
N GLU A 57 13.44 9.34 10.27
CA GLU A 57 12.64 9.09 9.09
C GLU A 57 11.26 8.51 9.48
N PRO A 58 10.16 9.08 9.00
CA PRO A 58 8.83 8.56 9.25
C PRO A 58 8.50 7.38 8.33
N TYR A 59 7.94 6.34 8.92
CA TYR A 59 7.49 5.14 8.24
C TYR A 59 6.01 4.87 8.52
N PHE A 60 5.30 4.34 7.54
CA PHE A 60 4.01 3.73 7.71
C PHE A 60 4.15 2.21 7.65
N PHE A 61 3.76 1.55 8.73
CA PHE A 61 3.82 0.09 8.86
C PHE A 61 2.43 -0.52 8.77
N ILE A 62 2.34 -1.68 8.10
CA ILE A 62 1.16 -2.52 8.06
C ILE A 62 1.55 -3.88 8.62
N ASN A 63 0.90 -4.30 9.72
CA ASN A 63 1.13 -5.56 10.43
C ASN A 63 2.60 -5.81 10.80
N GLY A 64 3.39 -4.78 10.96
CA GLY A 64 4.80 -4.85 11.35
C GLY A 64 5.77 -5.39 10.29
N TYR A 65 5.31 -5.85 9.13
CA TYR A 65 6.17 -6.42 8.09
C TYR A 65 6.19 -5.65 6.77
N ILE A 66 5.16 -4.90 6.45
CA ILE A 66 5.16 -3.93 5.35
C ILE A 66 5.57 -2.59 5.91
N SER A 67 6.66 -2.02 5.42
CA SER A 67 7.14 -0.71 5.82
C SER A 67 7.24 0.21 4.61
N ILE A 68 6.61 1.36 4.71
CA ILE A 68 6.56 2.38 3.67
C ILE A 68 7.27 3.62 4.22
N PRO A 69 8.48 3.96 3.72
CA PRO A 69 9.13 5.21 4.10
C PRO A 69 8.35 6.39 3.51
N LEU A 70 7.77 7.21 4.36
CA LEU A 70 6.83 8.27 3.95
C LEU A 70 7.49 9.41 3.16
N GLU A 71 8.76 9.68 3.42
CA GLU A 71 9.53 10.69 2.68
C GLU A 71 10.06 10.17 1.34
N SER A 72 10.01 8.85 1.09
CA SER A 72 10.51 8.25 -0.14
C SER A 72 9.75 8.73 -1.37
N ALA A 73 10.49 8.89 -2.48
CA ALA A 73 9.91 9.20 -3.78
C ALA A 73 9.28 7.97 -4.48
N ASN A 74 9.56 6.75 -4.01
CA ASN A 74 9.24 5.52 -4.76
C ASN A 74 7.76 5.39 -5.10
N GLU A 75 6.86 5.55 -4.13
CA GLU A 75 5.42 5.46 -4.36
C GLU A 75 4.90 6.58 -5.25
N LYS A 76 5.45 7.79 -5.07
CA LYS A 76 5.14 8.95 -5.90
C LYS A 76 5.59 8.74 -7.35
N LEU A 77 6.79 8.17 -7.55
CA LEU A 77 7.31 7.83 -8.88
C LEU A 77 6.48 6.76 -9.57
N VAL A 78 6.05 5.72 -8.84
CA VAL A 78 5.15 4.70 -9.39
C VAL A 78 3.85 5.34 -9.89
N GLY A 79 3.22 6.19 -9.09
CA GLY A 79 2.02 6.91 -9.49
C GLY A 79 2.25 7.81 -10.72
N ALA A 80 3.34 8.59 -10.71
CA ALA A 80 3.68 9.51 -11.79
C ALA A 80 3.99 8.77 -13.11
N ILE A 81 4.87 7.75 -13.06
CA ILE A 81 5.24 6.98 -14.25
C ILE A 81 4.01 6.26 -14.83
N SER A 82 3.20 5.64 -13.98
CA SER A 82 1.97 4.97 -14.42
C SER A 82 1.02 5.94 -15.12
N ALA A 83 0.83 7.12 -14.54
CA ALA A 83 -0.04 8.13 -15.11
C ALA A 83 0.52 8.71 -16.43
N MET A 84 1.84 8.91 -16.52
CA MET A 84 2.50 9.40 -17.74
C MET A 84 2.51 8.38 -18.88
N LEU A 85 2.50 7.09 -18.57
CA LEU A 85 2.42 6.03 -19.58
C LEU A 85 0.99 5.79 -20.07
N SER A 86 -0.01 6.27 -19.34
CA SER A 86 -1.40 6.15 -19.79
C SER A 86 -1.66 7.04 -20.99
N PRO A 87 -2.30 6.52 -22.05
CA PRO A 87 -2.58 7.32 -23.25
C PRO A 87 -3.62 8.41 -23.02
N ARG A 88 -4.42 8.30 -21.95
CA ARG A 88 -5.43 9.29 -21.55
C ARG A 88 -5.45 9.43 -20.04
N THR A 89 -5.98 10.55 -19.57
CA THR A 89 -6.04 10.92 -18.15
C THR A 89 -7.45 11.13 -17.63
N ASP A 90 -8.45 10.51 -18.27
CA ASP A 90 -9.87 10.64 -17.90
C ASP A 90 -10.21 9.85 -16.62
N ASN A 91 -10.07 8.52 -16.63
CA ASN A 91 -10.46 7.66 -15.51
C ASN A 91 -9.32 6.72 -15.08
N ALA A 92 -8.94 6.78 -13.82
CA ALA A 92 -8.00 5.85 -13.20
C ALA A 92 -8.65 5.07 -12.06
N LEU A 93 -8.20 3.84 -11.87
CA LEU A 93 -8.49 3.01 -10.71
C LEU A 93 -7.20 2.61 -10.03
N VAL A 94 -7.08 2.91 -8.74
CA VAL A 94 -5.95 2.51 -7.90
C VAL A 94 -6.44 1.50 -6.86
N LEU A 95 -5.88 0.28 -6.88
CA LEU A 95 -6.20 -0.81 -5.97
C LEU A 95 -5.16 -0.89 -4.85
N GLY A 96 -5.60 -0.65 -3.62
CA GLY A 96 -4.77 -0.45 -2.44
C GLY A 96 -4.34 1.01 -2.29
N ILE A 97 -4.56 1.59 -1.12
CA ILE A 97 -4.20 2.99 -0.84
C ILE A 97 -2.90 3.07 -0.04
N GLY A 98 -2.79 2.29 1.03
CA GLY A 98 -1.64 2.35 1.93
C GLY A 98 -1.41 3.77 2.46
N SER A 99 -0.23 4.34 2.21
CA SER A 99 0.09 5.73 2.60
C SER A 99 -0.72 6.78 1.83
N GLY A 100 -1.29 6.40 0.70
CA GLY A 100 -1.99 7.29 -0.23
C GLY A 100 -1.10 8.01 -1.23
N ALA A 101 0.23 7.89 -1.14
CA ALA A 101 1.15 8.65 -1.98
C ALA A 101 1.00 8.32 -3.48
N THR A 102 0.83 7.05 -3.83
CA THR A 102 0.60 6.62 -5.22
C THR A 102 -0.73 7.15 -5.76
N ALA A 103 -1.84 6.91 -5.01
CA ALA A 103 -3.17 7.37 -5.42
C ALA A 103 -3.25 8.91 -5.48
N GLY A 104 -2.63 9.58 -4.50
CA GLY A 104 -2.52 11.04 -4.49
C GLY A 104 -1.80 11.58 -5.73
N THR A 105 -0.71 10.92 -6.16
CA THR A 105 0.03 11.30 -7.36
C THR A 105 -0.79 11.09 -8.63
N VAL A 106 -1.46 9.94 -8.77
CA VAL A 106 -2.37 9.68 -9.91
C VAL A 106 -3.47 10.74 -9.99
N GLY A 107 -4.08 11.09 -8.87
CA GLY A 107 -5.12 12.11 -8.79
C GLY A 107 -4.65 13.57 -8.98
N LEU A 108 -3.33 13.80 -9.15
CA LEU A 108 -2.79 15.08 -9.64
C LEU A 108 -2.89 15.20 -11.16
N ILE A 109 -2.97 14.07 -11.86
CA ILE A 109 -2.85 13.98 -13.31
C ILE A 109 -4.19 13.59 -13.95
N PHE A 110 -4.94 12.70 -13.33
CA PHE A 110 -6.22 12.21 -13.84
C PHE A 110 -7.40 13.09 -13.41
N ASP A 111 -8.37 13.23 -14.31
CA ASP A 111 -9.62 13.95 -14.04
C ASP A 111 -10.47 13.23 -12.99
N ASN A 112 -10.51 11.90 -13.04
CA ASN A 112 -11.21 11.04 -12.09
C ASN A 112 -10.33 9.88 -11.67
N THR A 113 -10.12 9.72 -10.37
CA THR A 113 -9.36 8.63 -9.77
C THR A 113 -10.22 7.94 -8.71
N GLU A 114 -10.53 6.67 -8.90
CA GLU A 114 -11.09 5.83 -7.84
C GLU A 114 -9.94 5.15 -7.11
N ALA A 115 -9.85 5.37 -5.80
CA ALA A 115 -8.87 4.76 -4.92
C ALA A 115 -9.58 3.80 -3.95
N VAL A 116 -9.33 2.50 -4.10
CA VAL A 116 -10.02 1.44 -3.36
C VAL A 116 -9.13 0.87 -2.28
N GLU A 117 -9.63 0.82 -1.05
CA GLU A 117 -8.94 0.27 0.11
C GLU A 117 -9.88 -0.66 0.88
N ILE A 118 -9.36 -1.83 1.27
CA ILE A 118 -10.12 -2.82 2.02
C ILE A 118 -10.15 -2.50 3.52
N ASN A 119 -9.17 -1.76 4.02
CA ASN A 119 -9.02 -1.45 5.42
C ASN A 119 -9.57 -0.07 5.75
N GLU A 120 -10.70 -0.05 6.45
CA GLU A 120 -11.35 1.19 6.89
C GLU A 120 -10.41 2.06 7.74
N VAL A 121 -9.60 1.45 8.60
CA VAL A 121 -8.67 2.15 9.46
C VAL A 121 -7.57 2.90 8.68
N VAL A 122 -7.20 2.43 7.49
CA VAL A 122 -6.30 3.19 6.59
C VAL A 122 -7.00 4.43 6.11
N ILE A 123 -8.23 4.30 5.64
CA ILE A 123 -9.03 5.41 5.11
C ILE A 123 -9.22 6.49 6.18
N ASP A 124 -9.60 6.12 7.39
CA ASP A 124 -9.85 7.03 8.50
C ASP A 124 -8.61 7.82 8.94
N ASN A 125 -7.43 7.33 8.61
CA ASN A 125 -6.16 7.95 9.01
C ASN A 125 -5.39 8.61 7.85
N LEU A 126 -5.93 8.65 6.63
CA LEU A 126 -5.27 9.27 5.48
C LEU A 126 -4.95 10.76 5.68
N ASP A 127 -5.77 11.47 6.44
CA ASP A 127 -5.55 12.89 6.76
C ASP A 127 -4.28 13.12 7.59
N ARG A 128 -3.85 12.15 8.40
CA ARG A 128 -2.59 12.22 9.13
C ARG A 128 -1.38 12.13 8.20
N LEU A 129 -1.56 11.53 7.03
CA LEU A 129 -0.55 11.34 6.01
C LEU A 129 -0.60 12.39 4.89
N GLN A 130 -1.44 13.43 5.02
CA GLN A 130 -1.70 14.39 3.94
C GLN A 130 -0.46 15.12 3.43
N LYS A 131 0.55 15.33 4.25
CA LYS A 131 1.87 15.86 3.86
C LYS A 131 2.55 14.98 2.80
N TYR A 132 2.31 13.65 2.86
CA TYR A 132 3.00 12.66 2.02
C TYR A 132 2.17 12.20 0.83
N ASN A 133 0.83 12.34 0.90
CA ASN A 133 -0.12 11.85 -0.11
C ASN A 133 -0.78 12.97 -0.94
N PHE A 134 -0.18 14.16 -0.96
CA PHE A 134 -0.66 15.33 -1.72
C PHE A 134 -2.07 15.77 -1.33
N HIS A 135 -2.44 15.65 -0.06
CA HIS A 135 -3.77 15.99 0.45
C HIS A 135 -4.90 15.28 -0.32
N MET A 136 -4.71 13.99 -0.63
CA MET A 136 -5.61 13.23 -1.50
C MET A 136 -7.07 13.25 -1.03
N THR A 137 -7.32 13.29 0.27
CA THR A 137 -8.67 13.34 0.86
C THR A 137 -9.44 14.62 0.51
N ASN A 138 -8.72 15.71 0.20
CA ASN A 138 -9.28 17.03 -0.14
C ASN A 138 -9.39 17.24 -1.66
N ARG A 139 -9.01 16.25 -2.49
CA ARG A 139 -9.03 16.41 -3.95
C ARG A 139 -10.34 15.93 -4.55
N LYS A 140 -11.02 16.79 -5.28
CA LYS A 140 -12.28 16.45 -5.98
C LYS A 140 -12.08 15.37 -7.04
N ALA A 141 -10.89 15.28 -7.62
CA ALA A 141 -10.54 14.26 -8.62
C ALA A 141 -10.38 12.86 -8.01
N ILE A 142 -10.29 12.72 -6.68
CA ILE A 142 -10.08 11.44 -6.03
C ILE A 142 -11.33 11.03 -5.25
N LYS A 143 -11.87 9.88 -5.58
CA LYS A 143 -12.94 9.21 -4.84
C LYS A 143 -12.35 8.03 -4.07
N ILE A 144 -12.33 8.15 -2.74
CA ILE A 144 -11.89 7.08 -1.84
C ILE A 144 -13.06 6.11 -1.63
N ILE A 145 -12.79 4.81 -1.77
CA ILE A 145 -13.80 3.75 -1.74
C ILE A 145 -13.36 2.66 -0.78
N HIS A 146 -14.17 2.43 0.26
CA HIS A 146 -13.99 1.28 1.17
C HIS A 146 -14.63 0.04 0.54
N ASP A 147 -13.84 -0.80 -0.12
CA ASP A 147 -14.29 -2.06 -0.72
C ASP A 147 -13.10 -3.03 -0.95
N ASP A 148 -13.41 -4.30 -1.17
CA ASP A 148 -12.46 -5.25 -1.75
C ASP A 148 -12.18 -4.88 -3.21
N GLY A 149 -10.90 -4.74 -3.58
CA GLY A 149 -10.49 -4.26 -4.92
C GLY A 149 -11.01 -5.13 -6.06
N ILE A 150 -11.08 -6.46 -5.87
CA ILE A 150 -11.60 -7.39 -6.89
C ILE A 150 -13.12 -7.24 -7.00
N ARG A 151 -13.80 -7.12 -5.87
CA ARG A 151 -15.25 -6.93 -5.82
C ARG A 151 -15.65 -5.62 -6.47
N HIS A 152 -14.93 -4.55 -6.14
CA HIS A 152 -15.14 -3.23 -6.73
C HIS A 152 -14.93 -3.26 -8.25
N LEU A 153 -13.78 -3.78 -8.71
CA LEU A 153 -13.47 -3.86 -10.13
C LEU A 153 -14.52 -4.65 -10.93
N LYS A 154 -15.06 -5.74 -10.37
CA LYS A 154 -16.13 -6.51 -11.03
C LYS A 154 -17.41 -5.71 -11.21
N LYS A 155 -17.76 -4.84 -10.27
CA LYS A 155 -19.00 -4.04 -10.26
C LYS A 155 -18.85 -2.69 -10.97
N ALA A 156 -17.65 -2.15 -11.03
CA ALA A 156 -17.40 -0.85 -11.65
C ALA A 156 -17.85 -0.80 -13.10
N ASP A 157 -18.38 0.33 -13.53
CA ASP A 157 -18.86 0.49 -14.91
C ASP A 157 -17.70 0.60 -15.90
N GLY A 158 -16.55 1.16 -15.51
CA GLY A 158 -15.43 1.42 -16.41
C GLY A 158 -15.84 2.33 -17.58
N PRO A 159 -15.10 2.39 -18.69
CA PRO A 159 -13.74 1.87 -18.81
C PRO A 159 -12.71 2.79 -18.11
N TYR A 160 -11.58 2.20 -17.74
CA TYR A 160 -10.46 2.92 -17.15
C TYR A 160 -9.31 3.05 -18.15
N SER A 161 -8.68 4.21 -18.19
CA SER A 161 -7.44 4.43 -18.96
C SER A 161 -6.20 3.91 -18.21
N LEU A 162 -6.28 3.88 -16.89
CA LEU A 162 -5.27 3.29 -16.01
C LEU A 162 -5.95 2.44 -14.93
N ILE A 163 -5.50 1.19 -14.79
CA ILE A 163 -5.75 0.40 -13.58
C ILE A 163 -4.38 0.13 -12.96
N LEU A 164 -4.17 0.60 -11.73
CA LEU A 164 -2.92 0.47 -11.00
C LEU A 164 -3.12 -0.36 -9.72
N ASN A 165 -2.45 -1.51 -9.65
CA ASN A 165 -2.40 -2.34 -8.46
C ASN A 165 -1.15 -2.00 -7.64
N THR A 166 -1.34 -1.41 -6.46
CA THR A 166 -0.26 -1.05 -5.54
C THR A 166 0.01 -2.10 -4.48
N VAL A 167 -0.77 -3.17 -4.43
CA VAL A 167 -0.59 -4.25 -3.47
C VAL A 167 0.67 -5.03 -3.82
N THR A 168 1.66 -4.99 -2.93
CA THR A 168 3.08 -5.13 -3.26
C THR A 168 3.57 -6.56 -3.51
N SER A 169 2.86 -7.61 -3.12
CA SER A 169 3.45 -8.94 -3.24
C SER A 169 2.41 -10.06 -3.44
N PRO A 170 2.60 -10.91 -4.46
CA PRO A 170 1.80 -12.12 -4.65
C PRO A 170 2.06 -13.20 -3.59
N GLN A 171 3.08 -13.04 -2.74
CA GLN A 171 3.47 -14.03 -1.73
C GLN A 171 2.51 -14.06 -0.54
N TYR A 172 1.76 -13.01 -0.30
CA TYR A 172 0.77 -12.97 0.78
C TYR A 172 -0.57 -13.53 0.32
N PHE A 173 -1.17 -14.38 1.13
CA PHE A 173 -2.43 -15.03 0.80
C PHE A 173 -3.54 -14.04 0.45
N SER A 174 -3.62 -12.92 1.16
CA SER A 174 -4.62 -11.88 0.92
C SER A 174 -4.46 -11.19 -0.44
N SER A 175 -3.23 -10.99 -0.91
CA SER A 175 -2.91 -10.28 -2.14
C SER A 175 -2.69 -11.18 -3.35
N SER A 176 -2.45 -12.48 -3.16
CA SER A 176 -2.18 -13.43 -4.26
C SER A 176 -3.30 -13.46 -5.31
N LYS A 177 -4.54 -13.20 -4.90
CA LYS A 177 -5.71 -13.15 -5.80
C LYS A 177 -5.61 -12.06 -6.88
N LEU A 178 -4.85 -10.99 -6.61
CA LEU A 178 -4.62 -9.89 -7.57
C LEU A 178 -3.57 -10.21 -8.63
N TYR A 179 -3.04 -11.44 -8.62
CA TYR A 179 -2.03 -11.92 -9.56
C TYR A 179 -2.49 -13.21 -10.25
N THR A 180 -3.78 -13.46 -10.30
CA THR A 180 -4.37 -14.63 -10.97
C THR A 180 -4.85 -14.29 -12.38
N LYS A 181 -4.91 -15.31 -13.23
CA LYS A 181 -5.47 -15.17 -14.58
C LYS A 181 -6.89 -14.61 -14.55
N ASP A 182 -7.74 -15.13 -13.66
CA ASP A 182 -9.14 -14.66 -13.54
C ASP A 182 -9.20 -13.16 -13.21
N PHE A 183 -8.27 -12.67 -12.36
CA PHE A 183 -8.19 -11.26 -12.06
C PHE A 183 -7.78 -10.43 -13.28
N PHE A 184 -6.76 -10.88 -14.02
CA PHE A 184 -6.30 -10.18 -15.23
C PHE A 184 -7.36 -10.15 -16.32
N GLU A 185 -8.19 -11.20 -16.47
CA GLU A 185 -9.35 -11.20 -17.38
C GLU A 185 -10.39 -10.14 -16.98
N VAL A 186 -10.61 -9.94 -15.69
CA VAL A 186 -11.51 -8.86 -15.21
C VAL A 186 -10.89 -7.49 -15.49
N VAL A 187 -9.59 -7.30 -15.22
CA VAL A 187 -8.86 -6.06 -15.54
C VAL A 187 -9.01 -5.74 -17.03
N GLN A 188 -8.73 -6.69 -17.91
CA GLN A 188 -8.82 -6.50 -19.36
C GLN A 188 -10.20 -6.01 -19.82
N LYS A 189 -11.27 -6.55 -19.24
CA LYS A 189 -12.65 -6.15 -19.55
C LYS A 189 -13.02 -4.75 -19.08
N LYS A 190 -12.27 -4.21 -18.11
CA LYS A 190 -12.53 -2.91 -17.50
C LYS A 190 -11.59 -1.81 -18.00
N LEU A 191 -10.54 -2.17 -18.72
CA LEU A 191 -9.70 -1.21 -19.41
C LEU A 191 -10.38 -0.64 -20.65
N SER A 192 -10.10 0.61 -20.96
CA SER A 192 -10.39 1.19 -22.27
C SER A 192 -9.55 0.48 -23.35
N PRO A 193 -9.91 0.57 -24.63
CA PRO A 193 -9.20 -0.14 -25.71
C PRO A 193 -7.69 0.13 -25.74
N ASP A 194 -7.28 1.32 -25.34
CA ASP A 194 -5.90 1.80 -25.25
C ASP A 194 -5.40 1.93 -23.80
N GLY A 195 -6.21 1.50 -22.81
CA GLY A 195 -5.89 1.59 -21.39
C GLY A 195 -4.77 0.65 -20.98
N ILE A 196 -4.08 1.00 -19.90
CA ILE A 196 -2.97 0.21 -19.37
C ILE A 196 -3.27 -0.33 -17.98
N TYR A 197 -2.74 -1.50 -17.71
CA TYR A 197 -2.66 -2.07 -16.38
C TYR A 197 -1.22 -2.02 -15.88
N VAL A 198 -1.04 -1.51 -14.68
CA VAL A 198 0.27 -1.47 -13.99
C VAL A 198 0.14 -2.20 -12.66
N THR A 199 1.10 -3.06 -12.35
CA THR A 199 1.16 -3.75 -11.07
C THR A 199 2.52 -3.60 -10.42
N TRP A 200 2.52 -3.40 -9.13
CA TRP A 200 3.74 -3.48 -8.34
C TRP A 200 4.13 -4.95 -8.15
N ALA A 201 5.39 -5.25 -8.35
CA ALA A 201 5.96 -6.55 -8.00
C ALA A 201 7.20 -6.35 -7.13
N ASP A 202 7.17 -6.90 -5.93
CA ASP A 202 8.31 -6.84 -4.99
C ASP A 202 9.50 -7.65 -5.56
N SER A 203 10.69 -7.09 -5.48
CA SER A 203 11.95 -7.77 -5.88
C SER A 203 12.19 -9.09 -5.12
N LYS A 204 11.58 -9.27 -3.95
CA LYS A 204 11.62 -10.53 -3.18
C LYS A 204 10.96 -11.71 -3.88
N VAL A 205 10.10 -11.45 -4.86
CA VAL A 205 9.48 -12.48 -5.72
C VAL A 205 10.56 -13.27 -6.50
N GLY A 206 11.70 -12.64 -6.78
CA GLY A 206 12.81 -13.24 -7.52
C GLY A 206 12.47 -13.50 -8.99
N ALA A 207 13.48 -13.91 -9.77
CA ALA A 207 13.32 -14.13 -11.22
C ALA A 207 12.29 -15.24 -11.55
N LEU A 208 12.27 -16.32 -10.75
CA LEU A 208 11.35 -17.43 -10.98
C LEU A 208 9.88 -17.00 -10.73
N GLY A 209 9.63 -16.33 -9.61
CA GLY A 209 8.29 -15.83 -9.29
C GLY A 209 7.82 -14.76 -10.28
N MET A 210 8.72 -13.88 -10.71
CA MET A 210 8.40 -12.89 -11.75
C MET A 210 8.00 -13.57 -13.07
N ASN A 211 8.71 -14.64 -13.47
CA ASN A 211 8.35 -15.41 -14.65
C ASN A 211 6.98 -16.08 -14.52
N VAL A 212 6.57 -16.47 -13.31
CA VAL A 212 5.22 -17.01 -13.08
C VAL A 212 4.19 -15.90 -13.30
N VAL A 213 4.37 -14.73 -12.67
CA VAL A 213 3.46 -13.59 -12.82
C VAL A 213 3.32 -13.16 -14.29
N LEU A 214 4.44 -13.10 -15.04
CA LEU A 214 4.43 -12.70 -16.45
C LEU A 214 3.79 -13.73 -17.40
N LYS A 215 3.65 -14.99 -16.98
CA LYS A 215 3.02 -16.05 -17.77
C LYS A 215 1.56 -16.28 -17.39
N THR A 216 1.09 -15.64 -16.32
CA THR A 216 -0.31 -15.72 -15.87
C THR A 216 -1.20 -14.83 -16.73
#